data_6fa9da5776517ebfeef35c098e5fcc4a
#
_entry.id   6fa9da5776517ebfeef35c098e5fcc4a
#
_cell.length_a   1.000
_cell.length_b   1.000
_cell.length_c   1.000
_cell.angle_alpha   90.00
_cell.angle_beta   90.00
_cell.angle_gamma   90.00
#
_symmetry.space_group_name_H-M   'P 1'
#
loop_
_entity.id
_entity.type
_entity.pdbx_description
1 polymer ?
#
loop_
_entity_poly.entity_id
_entity_poly.type
_entity_poly.pdbx_seq_one_letter_code
_entity_poly.pdbx_strand_id
1 'polypeptide(L)'
;FLECMQKRGGETNVILPFDREDFFDTSVSFAGEEWMRRTDRVLERASRVNQANRGRYGGDDLLFAYANTMIMGQAILRSRLLETDAHLITVWDGKRNGAAGGTSEFVEIWESLGMPITAIASTSGEVFLSRSSNPTAGIISQGRSAAKRTPRAGRRRTRKHFQKRSGEVGREIVAILFADLVGFSKLEEEQFPRYIEGFLGTLAGKLKNSPYDPIYKNIWGDAICFVFDDLLSAAEYAMELRDMVRETEWDRLGLPRDLNIRIGLHVGPVYFAREPVLDRLNFFGSHVNQAARIEPITSPGNVYASEQFAAFLLANRDNPLECKYVGVIVLPKEFGSYPIYHIKRKTEIE
;
A
#
# COMPACT_ATOMS: atom_id res chain seq x y z
N PHE A 1 5.34 3.63 26.78
CA PHE A 1 6.34 4.17 25.88
C PHE A 1 5.96 5.58 25.40
N LEU A 2 4.81 5.77 24.71
CA LEU A 2 4.39 7.06 24.12
C LEU A 2 4.31 8.19 25.17
N GLU A 3 3.73 7.92 26.34
CA GLU A 3 3.70 8.91 27.45
C GLU A 3 5.12 9.37 27.86
N CYS A 4 6.07 8.44 27.87
CA CYS A 4 7.48 8.77 28.19
C CYS A 4 8.13 9.62 27.12
N MET A 5 7.84 9.32 25.84
CA MET A 5 8.32 10.12 24.71
C MET A 5 7.75 11.53 24.75
N GLN A 6 6.45 11.67 24.95
CA GLN A 6 5.78 12.97 25.06
C GLN A 6 6.30 13.82 26.23
N LYS A 7 6.56 13.20 27.40
CA LYS A 7 7.17 13.88 28.57
C LYS A 7 8.58 14.40 28.29
N ARG A 8 9.30 13.80 27.36
CA ARG A 8 10.64 14.21 26.94
C ARG A 8 10.64 15.14 25.73
N GLY A 9 9.46 15.61 25.28
CA GLY A 9 9.32 16.48 24.13
C GLY A 9 9.48 15.75 22.78
N GLY A 10 9.45 14.41 22.77
CA GLY A 10 9.51 13.62 21.55
C GLY A 10 8.22 13.70 20.76
N GLU A 11 8.34 13.75 19.43
CA GLU A 11 7.21 13.70 18.50
C GLU A 11 6.58 12.31 18.51
N THR A 12 5.26 12.26 18.57
CA THR A 12 4.50 11.01 18.54
C THR A 12 3.47 11.03 17.43
N ASN A 13 3.58 10.07 16.49
CA ASN A 13 2.64 9.85 15.42
C ASN A 13 1.92 8.53 15.68
N VAL A 14 0.60 8.58 15.82
CA VAL A 14 -0.23 7.41 16.14
C VAL A 14 -1.04 7.01 14.91
N ILE A 15 -1.05 5.72 14.60
CA ILE A 15 -1.90 5.15 13.56
C ILE A 15 -2.89 4.20 14.21
N LEU A 16 -4.18 4.56 14.14
CA LEU A 16 -5.27 3.70 14.53
C LEU A 16 -5.70 2.84 13.33
N PRO A 17 -5.99 1.54 13.52
CA PRO A 17 -6.39 0.67 12.41
C PRO A 17 -7.74 1.07 11.78
N PHE A 18 -8.64 1.64 12.59
CA PHE A 18 -10.00 2.05 12.22
C PHE A 18 -10.48 3.18 13.13
N ASP A 19 -11.78 3.42 13.16
CA ASP A 19 -12.40 4.46 13.97
C ASP A 19 -12.00 4.39 15.44
N ARG A 20 -11.87 5.57 16.07
CA ARG A 20 -11.40 5.69 17.47
C ARG A 20 -12.31 4.97 18.45
N GLU A 21 -13.64 5.08 18.31
CA GLU A 21 -14.58 4.44 19.24
C GLU A 21 -14.44 2.93 19.17
N ASP A 22 -14.48 2.36 18.00
CA ASP A 22 -14.30 0.92 17.78
C ASP A 22 -12.92 0.44 18.28
N PHE A 23 -11.85 1.25 18.14
CA PHE A 23 -10.53 0.93 18.67
C PHE A 23 -10.52 0.89 20.21
N PHE A 24 -11.18 1.84 20.84
CA PHE A 24 -11.30 1.83 22.30
C PHE A 24 -12.07 0.59 22.78
N ASP A 25 -13.19 0.27 22.16
CA ASP A 25 -14.01 -0.88 22.53
C ASP A 25 -13.28 -2.22 22.36
N THR A 26 -12.54 -2.37 21.25
CA THR A 26 -11.88 -3.64 20.91
C THR A 26 -10.51 -3.82 21.54
N SER A 27 -9.76 -2.73 21.74
CA SER A 27 -8.32 -2.82 22.04
C SER A 27 -7.90 -2.15 23.35
N VAL A 28 -8.77 -1.39 24.01
CA VAL A 28 -8.41 -0.63 25.21
C VAL A 28 -9.34 -0.93 26.39
N SER A 29 -10.65 -1.00 26.20
CA SER A 29 -11.65 -1.06 27.27
C SER A 29 -11.49 -2.26 28.21
N PHE A 30 -11.03 -3.40 27.70
CA PHE A 30 -10.78 -4.60 28.50
C PHE A 30 -9.72 -4.41 29.59
N ALA A 31 -8.83 -3.42 29.43
CA ALA A 31 -7.79 -3.10 30.40
C ALA A 31 -8.26 -2.13 31.51
N GLY A 32 -9.51 -1.65 31.44
CA GLY A 32 -10.16 -0.80 32.44
C GLY A 32 -10.02 0.71 32.18
N GLU A 33 -10.76 1.48 32.99
CA GLU A 33 -10.90 2.94 32.81
C GLU A 33 -9.60 3.73 32.90
N GLU A 34 -8.64 3.26 33.71
CA GLU A 34 -7.35 3.93 33.81
C GLU A 34 -6.60 3.90 32.46
N TRP A 35 -6.60 2.75 31.78
CA TRP A 35 -5.99 2.60 30.48
C TRP A 35 -6.72 3.40 29.40
N MET A 36 -8.04 3.48 29.45
CA MET A 36 -8.82 4.33 28.56
C MET A 36 -8.40 5.80 28.71
N ARG A 37 -8.37 6.31 29.94
CA ARG A 37 -7.90 7.70 30.22
C ARG A 37 -6.45 7.95 29.81
N ARG A 38 -5.57 6.96 29.95
CA ARG A 38 -4.17 7.08 29.52
C ARG A 38 -4.06 7.12 28.00
N THR A 39 -4.80 6.28 27.31
CA THR A 39 -4.85 6.25 25.86
C THR A 39 -5.37 7.57 25.30
N ASP A 40 -6.44 8.11 25.86
CA ASP A 40 -6.98 9.43 25.48
C ASP A 40 -5.94 10.52 25.60
N ARG A 41 -5.25 10.62 26.73
CA ARG A 41 -4.19 11.61 26.93
C ARG A 41 -3.05 11.46 25.93
N VAL A 42 -2.71 10.24 25.56
CA VAL A 42 -1.67 10.00 24.54
C VAL A 42 -2.13 10.50 23.19
N LEU A 43 -3.38 10.21 22.80
CA LEU A 43 -3.94 10.67 21.51
C LEU A 43 -4.10 12.19 21.46
N GLU A 44 -4.55 12.83 22.53
CA GLU A 44 -4.67 14.29 22.62
C GLU A 44 -3.31 15.03 22.48
N ARG A 45 -2.23 14.41 23.00
CA ARG A 45 -0.88 14.98 22.95
C ARG A 45 -0.06 14.52 21.75
N ALA A 46 -0.59 13.63 20.94
CA ALA A 46 0.11 13.15 19.76
C ALA A 46 0.28 14.29 18.74
N SER A 47 1.45 14.36 18.13
CA SER A 47 1.75 15.32 17.06
C SER A 47 0.85 15.06 15.84
N ARG A 48 0.50 13.79 15.61
CA ARG A 48 -0.42 13.37 14.56
C ARG A 48 -1.14 12.08 14.97
N VAL A 49 -2.45 12.03 14.74
CA VAL A 49 -3.25 10.81 14.85
C VAL A 49 -3.88 10.54 13.48
N ASN A 50 -3.54 9.40 12.90
CA ASN A 50 -4.07 8.94 11.63
C ASN A 50 -4.95 7.71 11.85
N GLN A 51 -6.03 7.62 11.09
CA GLN A 51 -6.78 6.39 10.93
C GLN A 51 -6.34 5.72 9.63
N ALA A 52 -5.87 4.47 9.73
CA ALA A 52 -5.45 3.70 8.55
C ALA A 52 -6.65 3.42 7.62
N ASN A 53 -7.83 3.21 8.20
CA ASN A 53 -9.09 3.10 7.49
C ASN A 53 -10.19 3.93 8.17
N ARG A 54 -10.97 4.66 7.38
CA ARG A 54 -12.08 5.51 7.90
C ARG A 54 -13.36 4.74 8.23
N GLY A 55 -13.41 3.45 7.92
CA GLY A 55 -14.57 2.61 8.21
C GLY A 55 -14.54 2.05 9.62
N ARG A 56 -15.72 1.58 10.08
CA ARG A 56 -15.86 0.88 11.35
C ARG A 56 -15.21 -0.50 11.32
N TYR A 57 -14.92 -1.03 12.51
CA TYR A 57 -14.39 -2.38 12.66
C TYR A 57 -15.46 -3.40 12.29
N GLY A 58 -15.16 -4.26 11.36
CA GLY A 58 -16.06 -5.30 10.86
C GLY A 58 -15.80 -6.70 11.44
N GLY A 59 -14.95 -6.82 12.47
CA GLY A 59 -14.61 -8.10 13.10
C GLY A 59 -13.51 -8.89 12.36
N ASP A 60 -12.76 -8.27 11.46
CA ASP A 60 -11.65 -8.90 10.74
C ASP A 60 -10.28 -8.33 11.15
N ASP A 61 -9.24 -9.17 11.13
CA ASP A 61 -7.87 -8.78 11.47
C ASP A 61 -7.16 -8.02 10.33
N LEU A 62 -7.82 -7.87 9.17
CA LEU A 62 -7.25 -7.24 7.98
C LEU A 62 -6.82 -5.79 8.27
N LEU A 63 -7.62 -5.06 9.05
CA LEU A 63 -7.32 -3.67 9.37
C LEU A 63 -6.13 -3.50 10.30
N PHE A 64 -5.89 -4.46 11.20
CA PHE A 64 -4.69 -4.49 12.03
C PHE A 64 -3.44 -4.77 11.18
N ALA A 65 -3.49 -5.74 10.27
CA ALA A 65 -2.39 -6.03 9.35
C ALA A 65 -2.09 -4.82 8.45
N TYR A 66 -3.12 -4.14 7.96
CA TYR A 66 -2.99 -2.92 7.18
C TYR A 66 -2.31 -1.80 7.97
N ALA A 67 -2.77 -1.53 9.21
CA ALA A 67 -2.18 -0.51 10.08
C ALA A 67 -0.72 -0.83 10.43
N ASN A 68 -0.40 -2.09 10.73
CA ASN A 68 0.96 -2.52 11.01
C ASN A 68 1.91 -2.25 9.85
N THR A 69 1.52 -2.57 8.62
CA THR A 69 2.33 -2.31 7.42
C THR A 69 2.48 -0.79 7.19
N MET A 70 1.42 -0.02 7.46
CA MET A 70 1.47 1.45 7.42
C MET A 70 2.47 2.01 8.43
N ILE A 71 2.45 1.55 9.67
CA ILE A 71 3.39 1.98 10.73
C ILE A 71 4.83 1.71 10.29
N MET A 72 5.12 0.49 9.83
CA MET A 72 6.46 0.11 9.35
C MET A 72 6.93 0.99 8.21
N GLY A 73 6.12 1.09 7.17
CA GLY A 73 6.51 1.84 5.98
C GLY A 73 6.63 3.33 6.23
N GLN A 74 5.76 3.94 7.04
CA GLN A 74 5.88 5.35 7.40
C GLN A 74 7.11 5.62 8.27
N ALA A 75 7.48 4.71 9.18
CA ALA A 75 8.72 4.83 9.93
C ALA A 75 9.94 4.83 8.99
N ILE A 76 9.95 3.96 7.98
CA ILE A 76 11.01 3.90 6.97
C ILE A 76 11.02 5.15 6.07
N LEU A 77 9.85 5.61 5.60
CA LEU A 77 9.76 6.86 4.83
C LEU A 77 10.32 8.04 5.61
N ARG A 78 9.94 8.15 6.88
CA ARG A 78 10.37 9.25 7.73
C ARG A 78 11.85 9.16 8.08
N SER A 79 12.37 7.96 8.35
CA SER A 79 13.82 7.80 8.62
C SER A 79 14.67 8.23 7.42
N ARG A 80 14.25 7.92 6.20
CA ARG A 80 14.92 8.37 4.98
C ARG A 80 14.88 9.89 4.82
N LEU A 81 13.72 10.51 5.10
CA LEU A 81 13.57 11.97 5.03
C LEU A 81 14.44 12.71 6.06
N LEU A 82 14.62 12.10 7.23
CA LEU A 82 15.41 12.67 8.35
C LEU A 82 16.87 12.19 8.34
N GLU A 83 17.27 11.40 7.34
CA GLU A 83 18.63 10.83 7.23
C GLU A 83 19.04 10.09 8.52
N THR A 84 18.12 9.30 9.07
CA THR A 84 18.30 8.52 10.31
C THR A 84 17.82 7.08 10.14
N ASP A 85 18.04 6.24 11.15
CA ASP A 85 17.60 4.86 11.15
C ASP A 85 16.22 4.70 11.81
N ALA A 86 15.38 3.85 11.23
CA ALA A 86 14.16 3.39 11.89
C ALA A 86 14.47 2.20 12.80
N HIS A 87 13.90 2.18 14.00
CA HIS A 87 14.11 1.17 15.02
C HIS A 87 12.79 0.65 15.58
N LEU A 88 12.57 -0.65 15.53
CA LEU A 88 11.40 -1.27 16.15
C LEU A 88 11.64 -1.49 17.65
N ILE A 89 10.71 -1.00 18.47
CA ILE A 89 10.59 -1.37 19.88
C ILE A 89 9.27 -2.11 20.06
N THR A 90 9.32 -3.34 20.56
CA THR A 90 8.12 -4.16 20.77
C THR A 90 8.12 -4.87 22.11
N VAL A 91 6.93 -5.11 22.68
CA VAL A 91 6.71 -6.01 23.81
C VAL A 91 6.09 -7.28 23.26
N TRP A 92 6.77 -8.42 23.46
CA TRP A 92 6.39 -9.66 22.81
C TRP A 92 6.75 -10.88 23.67
N ASP A 93 5.94 -11.92 23.60
CA ASP A 93 6.16 -13.20 24.32
C ASP A 93 7.10 -14.18 23.57
N GLY A 94 7.61 -13.79 22.39
CA GLY A 94 8.50 -14.60 21.56
C GLY A 94 7.80 -15.68 20.76
N LYS A 95 6.48 -15.83 20.84
CA LYS A 95 5.75 -16.89 20.15
C LYS A 95 5.36 -16.47 18.74
N ARG A 96 5.71 -17.29 17.77
CA ARG A 96 5.31 -17.14 16.37
C ARG A 96 3.99 -17.88 16.13
N ASN A 97 2.88 -17.18 16.24
CA ASN A 97 1.54 -17.76 16.11
C ASN A 97 0.93 -17.62 14.72
N GLY A 98 1.57 -16.86 13.81
CA GLY A 98 1.13 -16.67 12.42
C GLY A 98 -0.21 -15.92 12.27
N ALA A 99 -0.71 -15.26 13.33
CA ALA A 99 -1.93 -14.47 13.24
C ALA A 99 -1.67 -13.19 12.45
N ALA A 100 -2.52 -12.92 11.46
CA ALA A 100 -2.48 -11.70 10.67
C ALA A 100 -2.69 -10.46 11.56
N GLY A 101 -1.89 -9.43 11.37
CA GLY A 101 -1.97 -8.20 12.17
C GLY A 101 -1.39 -8.31 13.59
N GLY A 102 -0.85 -9.48 13.98
CA GLY A 102 -0.24 -9.70 15.29
C GLY A 102 1.21 -9.22 15.38
N THR A 103 1.72 -9.11 16.62
CA THR A 103 3.11 -8.70 16.89
C THR A 103 4.13 -9.63 16.23
N SER A 104 3.83 -10.93 16.14
CA SER A 104 4.69 -11.92 15.46
C SER A 104 4.91 -11.57 13.99
N GLU A 105 3.84 -11.27 13.24
CA GLU A 105 3.92 -10.89 11.83
C GLU A 105 4.69 -9.57 11.66
N PHE A 106 4.43 -8.59 12.54
CA PHE A 106 5.13 -7.31 12.53
C PHE A 106 6.64 -7.49 12.69
N VAL A 107 7.06 -8.30 13.67
CA VAL A 107 8.48 -8.60 13.92
C VAL A 107 9.10 -9.35 12.73
N GLU A 108 8.40 -10.33 12.16
CA GLU A 108 8.90 -11.11 11.01
C GLU A 108 9.15 -10.24 9.77
N ILE A 109 8.24 -9.33 9.46
CA ILE A 109 8.42 -8.40 8.34
C ILE A 109 9.61 -7.47 8.62
N TRP A 110 9.69 -6.88 9.82
CA TRP A 110 10.77 -5.98 10.21
C TRP A 110 12.15 -6.65 10.16
N GLU A 111 12.25 -7.88 10.68
CA GLU A 111 13.46 -8.72 10.57
C GLU A 111 13.85 -8.97 9.12
N SER A 112 12.87 -9.23 8.25
CA SER A 112 13.12 -9.47 6.82
C SER A 112 13.73 -8.26 6.12
N LEU A 113 13.45 -7.05 6.62
CA LEU A 113 14.04 -5.80 6.12
C LEU A 113 15.47 -5.56 6.64
N GLY A 114 15.95 -6.37 7.58
CA GLY A 114 17.27 -6.23 8.17
C GLY A 114 17.42 -5.03 9.10
N MET A 115 16.34 -4.52 9.66
CA MET A 115 16.31 -3.31 10.48
C MET A 115 16.46 -3.63 11.98
N PRO A 116 17.00 -2.70 12.81
CA PRO A 116 17.26 -2.95 14.22
C PRO A 116 15.95 -3.13 15.03
N ILE A 117 15.98 -4.05 15.99
CA ILE A 117 14.85 -4.39 16.85
C ILE A 117 15.30 -4.36 18.32
N THR A 118 14.45 -3.80 19.17
CA THR A 118 14.47 -3.99 20.63
C THR A 118 13.18 -4.70 21.04
N ALA A 119 13.29 -5.96 21.43
CA ALA A 119 12.17 -6.72 21.97
C ALA A 119 12.25 -6.75 23.50
N ILE A 120 11.13 -6.56 24.16
CA ILE A 120 10.96 -6.67 25.61
C ILE A 120 10.08 -7.90 25.86
N ALA A 121 10.60 -8.88 26.58
CA ALA A 121 9.82 -10.06 26.93
C ALA A 121 8.62 -9.69 27.82
N SER A 122 7.41 -10.02 27.38
CA SER A 122 6.20 -9.69 28.14
C SER A 122 6.08 -10.43 29.49
N THR A 123 6.78 -11.58 29.62
CA THR A 123 6.76 -12.43 30.82
C THR A 123 7.82 -12.08 31.85
N SER A 124 9.04 -11.70 31.43
CA SER A 124 10.17 -11.44 32.34
C SER A 124 10.58 -9.97 32.42
N GLY A 125 10.15 -9.15 31.45
CA GLY A 125 10.62 -7.77 31.29
C GLY A 125 12.05 -7.64 30.77
N GLU A 126 12.70 -8.77 30.43
CA GLU A 126 14.06 -8.76 29.86
C GLU A 126 14.07 -8.07 28.49
N VAL A 127 15.12 -7.30 28.24
CA VAL A 127 15.29 -6.53 27.01
C VAL A 127 16.29 -7.25 26.11
N PHE A 128 15.88 -7.56 24.90
CA PHE A 128 16.72 -8.16 23.87
C PHE A 128 16.98 -7.15 22.76
N LEU A 129 18.26 -6.93 22.46
CA LEU A 129 18.70 -6.07 21.36
C LEU A 129 19.15 -6.94 20.19
N SER A 130 18.51 -6.83 19.04
CA SER A 130 19.02 -7.40 17.79
C SER A 130 19.57 -6.27 16.91
N ARG A 131 20.88 -6.32 16.63
CA ARG A 131 21.49 -5.47 15.59
C ARG A 131 21.61 -6.29 14.30
N SER A 132 21.18 -5.71 13.22
CA SER A 132 21.15 -6.30 11.88
C SER A 132 22.56 -6.63 11.32
N SER A 133 23.16 -7.72 11.80
CA SER A 133 24.23 -8.40 11.05
C SER A 133 24.15 -9.92 11.15
N ASN A 134 23.24 -10.45 11.94
CA ASN A 134 22.72 -11.82 11.93
C ASN A 134 21.66 -11.98 13.04
N PRO A 135 20.35 -11.80 12.78
CA PRO A 135 19.35 -11.71 13.85
C PRO A 135 18.94 -13.03 14.48
N THR A 136 19.52 -14.16 14.10
CA THR A 136 19.02 -15.49 14.48
C THR A 136 19.70 -16.15 15.66
N ALA A 137 20.72 -15.56 16.27
CA ALA A 137 21.52 -16.28 17.27
C ALA A 137 21.05 -16.17 18.74
N GLY A 138 20.16 -15.23 19.11
CA GLY A 138 19.88 -14.92 20.51
C GLY A 138 18.52 -15.34 21.06
N ILE A 139 17.48 -15.35 20.26
CA ILE A 139 16.09 -15.60 20.73
C ILE A 139 15.47 -16.87 20.11
N ILE A 140 16.08 -17.43 19.06
CA ILE A 140 15.51 -18.52 18.28
C ILE A 140 16.40 -19.77 18.37
N SER A 141 16.50 -20.35 19.54
CA SER A 141 16.97 -21.73 19.68
C SER A 141 15.78 -22.63 20.01
N GLN A 142 14.82 -22.80 19.14
CA GLN A 142 14.00 -24.00 19.01
C GLN A 142 12.85 -23.77 18.04
N GLY A 143 13.00 -24.24 16.80
CA GLY A 143 11.83 -24.37 15.92
C GLY A 143 12.11 -24.17 14.43
N ARG A 144 12.69 -25.20 13.82
CA ARG A 144 12.55 -25.62 12.41
C ARG A 144 12.53 -24.58 11.27
N SER A 145 13.62 -24.63 10.49
CA SER A 145 13.70 -24.49 9.03
C SER A 145 12.74 -23.52 8.34
N ALA A 146 13.24 -22.34 8.01
CA ALA A 146 12.65 -21.45 7.03
C ALA A 146 12.55 -22.11 5.65
N ALA A 147 11.36 -22.55 5.27
CA ALA A 147 11.09 -22.95 3.90
C ALA A 147 11.20 -21.70 3.01
N LYS A 148 12.12 -21.75 2.05
CA LYS A 148 12.24 -20.74 0.98
C LYS A 148 10.91 -20.60 0.26
N ARG A 149 10.18 -19.53 0.53
CA ARG A 149 9.00 -19.15 -0.26
C ARG A 149 9.50 -18.52 -1.57
N THR A 150 9.40 -19.28 -2.64
CA THR A 150 9.58 -18.75 -3.99
C THR A 150 8.37 -17.88 -4.37
N PRO A 151 8.57 -16.69 -4.96
CA PRO A 151 7.49 -15.72 -5.25
C PRO A 151 6.45 -16.21 -6.28
N ARG A 152 6.66 -17.33 -6.93
CA ARG A 152 5.84 -17.80 -8.07
C ARG A 152 4.56 -18.58 -7.72
N ALA A 153 4.36 -19.03 -6.48
CA ALA A 153 3.20 -19.87 -6.13
C ALA A 153 1.92 -19.07 -5.73
N GLY A 154 2.04 -17.78 -5.38
CA GLY A 154 0.91 -16.94 -4.93
C GLY A 154 -0.05 -16.52 -6.05
N ARG A 155 0.47 -16.21 -7.23
CA ARG A 155 -0.29 -15.59 -8.33
C ARG A 155 -1.52 -16.36 -8.84
N ARG A 156 -1.45 -17.67 -8.95
CA ARG A 156 -2.58 -18.49 -9.42
C ARG A 156 -3.65 -18.76 -8.36
N ARG A 157 -3.30 -18.62 -7.08
CA ARG A 157 -4.23 -18.87 -5.98
C ARG A 157 -5.17 -17.69 -5.75
N THR A 158 -4.69 -16.46 -5.88
CA THR A 158 -5.43 -15.24 -5.51
C THR A 158 -6.52 -14.89 -6.52
N ARG A 159 -6.27 -15.04 -7.81
CA ARG A 159 -7.32 -14.86 -8.84
C ARG A 159 -8.45 -15.88 -8.69
N LYS A 160 -8.12 -17.15 -8.36
CA LYS A 160 -9.11 -18.18 -8.01
C LYS A 160 -9.85 -17.85 -6.71
N HIS A 161 -9.20 -17.19 -5.75
CA HIS A 161 -9.83 -16.78 -4.49
C HIS A 161 -10.95 -15.77 -4.74
N PHE A 162 -10.69 -14.69 -5.48
CA PHE A 162 -11.71 -13.70 -5.85
C PHE A 162 -12.83 -14.29 -6.69
N GLN A 163 -12.51 -15.18 -7.64
CA GLN A 163 -13.51 -15.87 -8.46
C GLN A 163 -14.39 -16.83 -7.65
N LYS A 164 -13.82 -17.56 -6.66
CA LYS A 164 -14.56 -18.51 -5.83
C LYS A 164 -15.48 -17.81 -4.81
N ARG A 165 -15.09 -16.59 -4.35
CA ARG A 165 -15.86 -15.77 -3.41
C ARG A 165 -16.75 -14.71 -4.09
N SER A 166 -16.82 -14.69 -5.41
CA SER A 166 -17.60 -13.68 -6.14
C SER A 166 -19.11 -13.72 -5.88
N GLY A 167 -19.63 -14.71 -5.13
CA GLY A 167 -21.01 -14.77 -4.66
C GLY A 167 -21.27 -14.07 -3.31
N GLU A 168 -20.20 -13.65 -2.60
CA GLU A 168 -20.28 -13.01 -1.29
C GLU A 168 -19.58 -11.65 -1.31
N VAL A 169 -20.06 -10.70 -0.50
CA VAL A 169 -19.35 -9.46 -0.25
C VAL A 169 -18.15 -9.77 0.63
N GLY A 170 -16.95 -9.57 0.11
CA GLY A 170 -15.70 -9.75 0.84
C GLY A 170 -14.93 -8.46 1.02
N ARG A 171 -13.87 -8.48 1.83
CA ARG A 171 -12.97 -7.35 2.06
C ARG A 171 -11.53 -7.82 1.93
N GLU A 172 -10.72 -7.08 1.17
CA GLU A 172 -9.30 -7.40 0.93
C GLU A 172 -8.47 -6.12 0.80
N ILE A 173 -7.18 -6.22 1.14
CA ILE A 173 -6.21 -5.18 0.81
C ILE A 173 -5.74 -5.41 -0.63
N VAL A 174 -5.92 -4.41 -1.47
CA VAL A 174 -5.53 -4.47 -2.88
C VAL A 174 -4.74 -3.22 -3.28
N ALA A 175 -3.91 -3.36 -4.30
CA ALA A 175 -3.27 -2.25 -4.97
C ALA A 175 -4.12 -1.81 -6.17
N ILE A 176 -4.31 -0.51 -6.31
CA ILE A 176 -5.20 0.11 -7.29
C ILE A 176 -4.38 1.07 -8.14
N LEU A 177 -4.49 0.90 -9.45
CA LEU A 177 -3.91 1.77 -10.46
C LEU A 177 -5.05 2.49 -11.18
N PHE A 178 -5.02 3.82 -11.16
CA PHE A 178 -5.76 4.65 -12.10
C PHE A 178 -4.80 5.31 -13.05
N ALA A 179 -5.17 5.35 -14.34
CA ALA A 179 -4.41 6.07 -15.35
C ALA A 179 -5.35 6.77 -16.33
N ASP A 180 -4.87 7.84 -16.92
CA ASP A 180 -5.59 8.65 -17.88
C ASP A 180 -4.67 9.13 -18.99
N LEU A 181 -5.14 9.07 -20.22
CA LEU A 181 -4.35 9.40 -21.38
C LEU A 181 -4.40 10.91 -21.66
N VAL A 182 -3.29 11.57 -21.48
CA VAL A 182 -3.17 13.01 -21.75
C VAL A 182 -3.26 13.27 -23.26
N GLY A 183 -4.18 14.15 -23.65
CA GLY A 183 -4.42 14.49 -25.05
C GLY A 183 -5.56 13.73 -25.72
N PHE A 184 -6.19 12.77 -25.06
CA PHE A 184 -7.32 12.01 -25.58
C PHE A 184 -8.49 12.93 -26.03
N SER A 185 -8.85 13.93 -25.22
CA SER A 185 -9.92 14.88 -25.53
C SER A 185 -9.62 15.78 -26.74
N LYS A 186 -8.40 15.74 -27.29
CA LYS A 186 -8.02 16.49 -28.49
C LYS A 186 -8.03 15.61 -29.74
N LEU A 187 -8.34 14.31 -29.60
CA LEU A 187 -8.46 13.41 -30.74
C LEU A 187 -9.64 13.83 -31.61
N GLU A 188 -9.39 13.89 -32.92
CA GLU A 188 -10.41 14.08 -33.93
C GLU A 188 -11.20 12.78 -34.13
N GLU A 189 -12.43 12.88 -34.66
CA GLU A 189 -13.33 11.73 -34.83
C GLU A 189 -12.68 10.61 -35.66
N GLU A 190 -11.90 10.96 -36.67
CA GLU A 190 -11.18 10.05 -37.57
C GLU A 190 -10.02 9.31 -36.86
N GLN A 191 -9.59 9.80 -35.73
CA GLN A 191 -8.51 9.18 -34.93
C GLN A 191 -8.99 8.11 -33.95
N PHE A 192 -10.30 8.05 -33.64
CA PHE A 192 -10.82 7.04 -32.70
C PHE A 192 -10.58 5.58 -33.14
N PRO A 193 -10.78 5.21 -34.42
CA PRO A 193 -10.41 3.86 -34.87
C PRO A 193 -8.92 3.54 -34.62
N ARG A 194 -8.04 4.52 -34.87
CA ARG A 194 -6.60 4.37 -34.62
C ARG A 194 -6.25 4.30 -33.16
N TYR A 195 -6.99 5.01 -32.29
CA TYR A 195 -6.88 4.87 -30.84
C TYR A 195 -7.24 3.45 -30.39
N ILE A 196 -8.32 2.87 -30.90
CA ILE A 196 -8.75 1.52 -30.56
C ILE A 196 -7.72 0.48 -31.04
N GLU A 197 -7.29 0.55 -32.28
CA GLU A 197 -6.36 -0.41 -32.86
C GLU A 197 -4.92 -0.20 -32.37
N GLY A 198 -4.46 1.04 -32.33
CA GLY A 198 -3.10 1.43 -31.99
C GLY A 198 -2.88 1.43 -30.48
N PHE A 199 -3.56 2.32 -29.74
CA PHE A 199 -3.31 2.44 -28.29
C PHE A 199 -3.86 1.24 -27.51
N LEU A 200 -5.14 0.93 -27.63
CA LEU A 200 -5.73 -0.20 -26.88
C LEU A 200 -5.17 -1.54 -27.36
N GLY A 201 -4.84 -1.67 -28.64
CA GLY A 201 -4.17 -2.86 -29.17
C GLY A 201 -2.77 -3.06 -28.55
N THR A 202 -1.96 -1.99 -28.46
CA THR A 202 -0.63 -2.00 -27.83
C THR A 202 -0.75 -2.32 -26.34
N LEU A 203 -1.72 -1.70 -25.64
CA LEU A 203 -2.02 -1.98 -24.23
C LEU A 203 -2.43 -3.45 -24.01
N ALA A 204 -3.28 -3.99 -24.88
CA ALA A 204 -3.69 -5.39 -24.80
C ALA A 204 -2.51 -6.35 -25.01
N GLY A 205 -1.63 -6.05 -25.96
CA GLY A 205 -0.37 -6.77 -26.18
C GLY A 205 0.54 -6.72 -24.94
N LYS A 206 0.67 -5.55 -24.32
CA LYS A 206 1.45 -5.36 -23.09
C LYS A 206 0.86 -6.18 -21.94
N LEU A 207 -0.45 -6.12 -21.72
CA LEU A 207 -1.15 -6.92 -20.70
C LEU A 207 -0.97 -8.42 -20.88
N LYS A 208 -1.00 -8.91 -22.11
CA LYS A 208 -0.83 -10.34 -22.43
C LYS A 208 0.60 -10.81 -22.13
N ASN A 209 1.60 -9.97 -22.38
CA ASN A 209 3.01 -10.33 -22.28
C ASN A 209 3.62 -9.96 -20.92
N SER A 210 2.98 -9.09 -20.14
CA SER A 210 3.45 -8.72 -18.81
C SER A 210 3.32 -9.88 -17.81
N PRO A 211 4.32 -10.10 -16.95
CA PRO A 211 4.19 -11.02 -15.84
C PRO A 211 3.23 -10.50 -14.75
N TYR A 212 2.82 -9.24 -14.80
CA TYR A 212 2.00 -8.54 -13.82
C TYR A 212 0.55 -8.44 -14.30
N ASP A 213 -0.28 -9.46 -14.01
CA ASP A 213 -1.66 -9.53 -14.49
C ASP A 213 -2.65 -8.99 -13.43
N PRO A 214 -3.38 -7.88 -13.73
CA PRO A 214 -4.40 -7.36 -12.82
C PRO A 214 -5.55 -8.38 -12.62
N ILE A 215 -6.07 -8.46 -11.40
CA ILE A 215 -7.26 -9.27 -11.06
C ILE A 215 -8.55 -8.62 -11.57
N TYR A 216 -8.54 -7.30 -11.78
CA TYR A 216 -9.64 -6.54 -12.35
C TYR A 216 -9.11 -5.53 -13.36
N LYS A 217 -9.85 -5.39 -14.46
CA LYS A 217 -9.53 -4.47 -15.56
C LYS A 217 -10.81 -3.74 -15.96
N ASN A 218 -10.74 -2.44 -15.99
CA ASN A 218 -11.80 -1.60 -16.52
C ASN A 218 -11.18 -0.43 -17.31
N ILE A 219 -11.73 -0.17 -18.48
CA ILE A 219 -11.32 0.94 -19.35
C ILE A 219 -12.58 1.67 -19.77
N TRP A 220 -12.59 2.98 -19.60
CA TRP A 220 -13.69 3.84 -20.01
C TRP A 220 -13.13 5.05 -20.74
N GLY A 221 -13.22 5.02 -22.08
CA GLY A 221 -12.52 5.99 -22.92
C GLY A 221 -11.03 5.92 -22.70
N ASP A 222 -10.43 7.00 -22.23
CA ASP A 222 -9.03 7.14 -21.87
C ASP A 222 -8.70 6.71 -20.43
N ALA A 223 -9.72 6.61 -19.58
CA ALA A 223 -9.55 6.23 -18.18
C ALA A 223 -9.33 4.72 -18.02
N ILE A 224 -8.26 4.35 -17.36
CA ILE A 224 -7.87 2.97 -17.04
C ILE A 224 -7.96 2.77 -15.54
N CYS A 225 -8.64 1.70 -15.10
CA CYS A 225 -8.65 1.27 -13.72
C CYS A 225 -8.28 -0.21 -13.63
N PHE A 226 -7.13 -0.51 -13.03
CA PHE A 226 -6.68 -1.86 -12.78
C PHE A 226 -6.51 -2.11 -11.29
N VAL A 227 -6.85 -3.31 -10.84
CA VAL A 227 -6.66 -3.75 -9.46
C VAL A 227 -5.74 -4.97 -9.44
N PHE A 228 -4.80 -4.98 -8.50
CA PHE A 228 -3.83 -6.05 -8.30
C PHE A 228 -3.94 -6.58 -6.87
N ASP A 229 -3.76 -7.86 -6.71
CA ASP A 229 -3.65 -8.55 -5.42
C ASP A 229 -2.22 -8.44 -4.82
N ASP A 230 -1.26 -8.01 -5.62
CA ASP A 230 0.12 -7.82 -5.23
C ASP A 230 0.60 -6.40 -5.54
N LEU A 231 1.14 -5.74 -4.51
CA LEU A 231 1.60 -4.36 -4.57
C LEU A 231 2.76 -4.15 -5.56
N LEU A 232 3.74 -5.06 -5.55
CA LEU A 232 4.90 -4.95 -6.46
C LEU A 232 4.45 -5.14 -7.90
N SER A 233 3.50 -6.03 -8.15
CA SER A 233 2.91 -6.21 -9.47
C SER A 233 2.23 -4.94 -9.98
N ALA A 234 1.51 -4.22 -9.11
CA ALA A 234 0.91 -2.94 -9.47
C ALA A 234 1.95 -1.88 -9.78
N ALA A 235 3.00 -1.78 -8.95
CA ALA A 235 4.07 -0.80 -9.11
C ALA A 235 4.88 -1.04 -10.40
N GLU A 236 5.30 -2.29 -10.64
CA GLU A 236 6.05 -2.64 -11.84
C GLU A 236 5.22 -2.50 -13.11
N TYR A 237 3.93 -2.90 -13.06
CA TYR A 237 3.04 -2.70 -14.19
C TYR A 237 2.84 -1.22 -14.52
N ALA A 238 2.75 -0.36 -13.50
CA ALA A 238 2.66 1.09 -13.69
C ALA A 238 3.91 1.64 -14.41
N MET A 239 5.11 1.15 -14.04
CA MET A 239 6.35 1.52 -14.76
C MET A 239 6.34 1.01 -16.20
N GLU A 240 5.92 -0.24 -16.43
CA GLU A 240 5.79 -0.81 -17.76
C GLU A 240 4.79 -0.06 -18.65
N LEU A 241 3.64 0.35 -18.07
CA LEU A 241 2.60 1.12 -18.77
C LEU A 241 3.11 2.51 -19.16
N ARG A 242 3.75 3.21 -18.21
CA ARG A 242 4.38 4.51 -18.47
C ARG A 242 5.42 4.43 -19.60
N ASP A 243 6.30 3.44 -19.52
CA ASP A 243 7.37 3.27 -20.50
C ASP A 243 6.83 2.89 -21.87
N MET A 244 5.81 2.02 -21.93
CA MET A 244 5.12 1.70 -23.18
C MET A 244 4.58 2.97 -23.86
N VAL A 245 3.92 3.86 -23.09
CA VAL A 245 3.39 5.11 -23.70
C VAL A 245 4.52 6.03 -24.15
N ARG A 246 5.59 6.14 -23.38
CA ARG A 246 6.73 7.01 -23.68
C ARG A 246 7.54 6.53 -24.90
N GLU A 247 7.68 5.20 -25.07
CA GLU A 247 8.58 4.59 -26.05
C GLU A 247 7.89 4.27 -27.37
N THR A 248 6.55 4.30 -27.42
CA THR A 248 5.80 4.03 -28.66
C THR A 248 5.78 5.25 -29.57
N GLU A 249 6.13 5.05 -30.84
CA GLU A 249 6.06 6.08 -31.90
C GLU A 249 4.61 6.23 -32.38
N TRP A 250 3.80 6.98 -31.63
CA TRP A 250 2.35 7.12 -31.84
C TRP A 250 1.98 7.71 -33.18
N ASP A 251 2.80 8.60 -33.74
CA ASP A 251 2.64 9.18 -35.09
C ASP A 251 2.64 8.14 -36.21
N ARG A 252 3.44 7.07 -36.05
CA ARG A 252 3.40 5.94 -37.00
C ARG A 252 2.08 5.15 -36.96
N LEU A 253 1.39 5.23 -35.84
CA LEU A 253 0.05 4.64 -35.65
C LEU A 253 -1.07 5.63 -35.98
N GLY A 254 -0.71 6.85 -36.44
CA GLY A 254 -1.64 7.91 -36.81
C GLY A 254 -2.32 8.58 -35.60
N LEU A 255 -1.65 8.55 -34.46
CA LEU A 255 -2.05 9.21 -33.21
C LEU A 255 -1.12 10.40 -32.95
N PRO A 256 -1.53 11.37 -32.08
CA PRO A 256 -0.67 12.48 -31.71
C PRO A 256 0.67 12.00 -31.12
N ARG A 257 1.78 12.61 -31.59
CA ARG A 257 3.13 12.24 -31.13
C ARG A 257 3.38 12.53 -29.67
N ASP A 258 2.70 13.51 -29.10
CA ASP A 258 2.79 13.96 -27.71
C ASP A 258 1.85 13.22 -26.77
N LEU A 259 1.27 12.10 -27.22
CA LEU A 259 0.44 11.25 -26.39
C LEU A 259 1.21 10.84 -25.14
N ASN A 260 0.61 11.06 -23.97
CA ASN A 260 1.25 10.80 -22.68
C ASN A 260 0.24 10.20 -21.71
N ILE A 261 0.70 9.79 -20.52
CA ILE A 261 -0.17 9.15 -19.52
C ILE A 261 0.13 9.69 -18.14
N ARG A 262 -0.91 9.82 -17.33
CA ARG A 262 -0.82 10.07 -15.89
C ARG A 262 -1.20 8.80 -15.16
N ILE A 263 -0.43 8.39 -14.15
CA ILE A 263 -0.69 7.16 -13.40
C ILE A 263 -0.70 7.46 -11.91
N GLY A 264 -1.81 7.13 -11.25
CA GLY A 264 -2.01 7.22 -9.81
C GLY A 264 -2.07 5.82 -9.18
N LEU A 265 -1.31 5.61 -8.10
CA LEU A 265 -1.25 4.36 -7.34
C LEU A 265 -1.75 4.54 -5.91
N HIS A 266 -2.55 3.60 -5.45
CA HIS A 266 -3.00 3.55 -4.06
C HIS A 266 -3.11 2.10 -3.58
N VAL A 267 -3.02 1.86 -2.28
CA VAL A 267 -3.26 0.56 -1.64
C VAL A 267 -4.18 0.75 -0.45
N GLY A 268 -5.12 -0.17 -0.29
CA GLY A 268 -5.98 -0.13 0.88
C GLY A 268 -7.04 -1.22 0.92
N PRO A 269 -7.73 -1.37 2.06
CA PRO A 269 -8.82 -2.31 2.22
C PRO A 269 -10.05 -1.84 1.43
N VAL A 270 -10.54 -2.73 0.55
CA VAL A 270 -11.72 -2.49 -0.28
C VAL A 270 -12.71 -3.63 -0.15
N TYR A 271 -13.97 -3.35 -0.36
CA TYR A 271 -14.96 -4.39 -0.56
C TYR A 271 -14.89 -4.89 -2.00
N PHE A 272 -15.09 -6.19 -2.19
CA PHE A 272 -15.30 -6.79 -3.49
C PHE A 272 -16.58 -7.62 -3.50
N ALA A 273 -17.26 -7.61 -4.63
CA ALA A 273 -18.47 -8.39 -4.85
C ALA A 273 -18.70 -8.60 -6.35
N ARG A 274 -19.55 -9.56 -6.68
CA ARG A 274 -20.16 -9.62 -8.01
C ARG A 274 -21.20 -8.50 -8.11
N GLU A 275 -20.90 -7.50 -8.89
CA GLU A 275 -21.74 -6.32 -9.08
C GLU A 275 -23.01 -6.71 -9.86
N PRO A 276 -24.22 -6.43 -9.30
CA PRO A 276 -25.47 -7.03 -9.85
C PRO A 276 -25.85 -6.52 -11.24
N VAL A 277 -25.47 -5.29 -11.61
CA VAL A 277 -25.86 -4.67 -12.89
C VAL A 277 -25.08 -5.27 -14.05
N LEU A 278 -23.74 -5.38 -13.88
CA LEU A 278 -22.86 -5.86 -14.95
C LEU A 278 -22.50 -7.35 -14.79
N ASP A 279 -22.98 -7.99 -13.72
CA ASP A 279 -22.77 -9.39 -13.39
C ASP A 279 -21.28 -9.81 -13.41
N ARG A 280 -20.39 -8.93 -12.93
CA ARG A 280 -18.94 -9.14 -12.88
C ARG A 280 -18.35 -8.73 -11.54
N LEU A 281 -17.15 -9.26 -11.23
CA LEU A 281 -16.38 -8.81 -10.08
C LEU A 281 -16.15 -7.29 -10.17
N ASN A 282 -16.39 -6.58 -9.06
CA ASN A 282 -16.10 -5.16 -8.94
C ASN A 282 -15.57 -4.84 -7.53
N PHE A 283 -14.94 -3.68 -7.37
CA PHE A 283 -14.31 -3.21 -6.14
C PHE A 283 -14.89 -1.89 -5.68
N PHE A 284 -15.14 -1.76 -4.37
CA PHE A 284 -15.87 -0.63 -3.80
C PHE A 284 -15.18 -0.12 -2.52
N GLY A 285 -15.30 1.16 -2.25
CA GLY A 285 -14.89 1.76 -0.98
C GLY A 285 -14.11 3.07 -1.13
N SER A 286 -13.81 3.68 0.01
CA SER A 286 -13.11 4.97 0.07
C SER A 286 -11.71 4.93 -0.54
N HIS A 287 -11.04 3.78 -0.46
CA HIS A 287 -9.71 3.58 -1.04
C HIS A 287 -9.73 3.55 -2.57
N VAL A 288 -10.80 3.02 -3.20
CA VAL A 288 -11.01 3.14 -4.66
C VAL A 288 -11.17 4.61 -5.05
N ASN A 289 -11.97 5.35 -4.28
CA ASN A 289 -12.15 6.79 -4.52
C ASN A 289 -10.84 7.57 -4.34
N GLN A 290 -10.04 7.23 -3.33
CA GLN A 290 -8.74 7.88 -3.09
C GLN A 290 -7.78 7.65 -4.26
N ALA A 291 -7.68 6.42 -4.76
CA ALA A 291 -6.87 6.09 -5.94
C ALA A 291 -7.26 6.96 -7.15
N ALA A 292 -8.56 7.10 -7.42
CA ALA A 292 -9.10 7.92 -8.49
C ALA A 292 -8.88 9.44 -8.31
N ARG A 293 -8.36 9.92 -7.17
CA ARG A 293 -8.01 11.33 -6.92
C ARG A 293 -6.52 11.61 -7.06
N ILE A 294 -5.68 10.57 -7.14
CA ILE A 294 -4.24 10.71 -7.31
C ILE A 294 -3.88 10.91 -8.80
N GLU A 295 -4.57 10.20 -9.70
CA GLU A 295 -4.31 10.33 -11.13
C GLU A 295 -4.41 11.80 -11.62
N PRO A 296 -5.47 12.60 -11.33
CA PRO A 296 -5.61 13.94 -11.87
C PRO A 296 -4.54 14.95 -11.41
N ILE A 297 -3.89 14.68 -10.27
CA ILE A 297 -2.80 15.54 -9.75
C ILE A 297 -1.43 15.06 -10.21
N THR A 298 -1.37 13.97 -10.95
CA THR A 298 -0.11 13.41 -11.45
C THR A 298 0.34 14.18 -12.68
N SER A 299 1.60 14.58 -12.73
CA SER A 299 2.17 15.21 -13.92
C SER A 299 2.28 14.18 -15.08
N PRO A 300 2.03 14.57 -16.33
CA PRO A 300 2.14 13.68 -17.47
C PRO A 300 3.50 12.95 -17.54
N GLY A 301 3.48 11.67 -17.86
CA GLY A 301 4.66 10.81 -17.92
C GLY A 301 5.20 10.35 -16.56
N ASN A 302 4.48 10.63 -15.47
CA ASN A 302 4.89 10.24 -14.13
C ASN A 302 3.93 9.22 -13.50
N VAL A 303 4.43 8.55 -12.45
CA VAL A 303 3.67 7.64 -11.60
C VAL A 303 3.68 8.19 -10.19
N TYR A 304 2.54 8.70 -9.72
CA TYR A 304 2.39 9.17 -8.36
C TYR A 304 1.68 8.13 -7.51
N ALA A 305 1.99 8.16 -6.23
CA ALA A 305 1.41 7.23 -5.27
C ALA A 305 1.02 7.93 -3.98
N SER A 306 0.01 7.40 -3.30
CA SER A 306 -0.31 7.79 -1.94
C SER A 306 0.81 7.44 -0.96
N GLU A 307 0.84 8.08 0.20
CA GLU A 307 1.70 7.71 1.33
C GLU A 307 1.51 6.24 1.72
N GLN A 308 0.27 5.73 1.69
CA GLN A 308 -0.05 4.33 1.96
C GLN A 308 0.68 3.39 1.00
N PHE A 309 0.60 3.67 -0.30
CA PHE A 309 1.27 2.85 -1.30
C PHE A 309 2.79 2.89 -1.15
N ALA A 310 3.36 4.07 -0.94
CA ALA A 310 4.79 4.25 -0.72
C ALA A 310 5.26 3.53 0.56
N ALA A 311 4.49 3.61 1.65
CA ALA A 311 4.77 2.91 2.91
C ALA A 311 4.79 1.38 2.70
N PHE A 312 3.77 0.82 2.06
CA PHE A 312 3.70 -0.60 1.75
C PHE A 312 4.84 -1.06 0.83
N LEU A 313 5.20 -0.22 -0.15
CA LEU A 313 6.30 -0.51 -1.06
C LEU A 313 7.64 -0.61 -0.33
N LEU A 314 7.89 0.29 0.64
CA LEU A 314 9.12 0.28 1.44
C LEU A 314 9.13 -0.80 2.53
N ALA A 315 7.98 -1.25 3.00
CA ALA A 315 7.86 -2.40 3.88
C ALA A 315 8.08 -3.75 3.15
N ASN A 316 8.26 -3.72 1.83
CA ASN A 316 8.56 -4.91 1.04
C ASN A 316 10.06 -5.01 0.75
N ARG A 317 10.69 -6.10 1.22
CA ARG A 317 12.13 -6.35 1.06
C ARG A 317 12.57 -6.38 -0.41
N ASP A 318 11.75 -6.96 -1.27
CA ASP A 318 12.10 -7.19 -2.68
C ASP A 318 11.78 -5.97 -3.57
N ASN A 319 11.54 -4.81 -2.97
CA ASN A 319 11.20 -3.59 -3.68
C ASN A 319 12.37 -3.06 -4.53
N PRO A 320 12.27 -3.05 -5.87
CA PRO A 320 13.29 -2.52 -6.77
C PRO A 320 13.12 -1.02 -7.07
N LEU A 321 12.04 -0.41 -6.57
CA LEU A 321 11.64 0.96 -6.88
C LEU A 321 11.98 1.92 -5.74
N GLU A 322 12.01 3.20 -6.06
CA GLU A 322 12.19 4.29 -5.12
C GLU A 322 10.93 5.13 -5.00
N CYS A 323 10.71 5.66 -3.80
CA CYS A 323 9.63 6.58 -3.47
C CYS A 323 10.23 7.96 -3.15
N LYS A 324 10.12 8.92 -4.07
CA LYS A 324 10.55 10.29 -3.85
C LYS A 324 9.38 11.15 -3.38
N TYR A 325 9.52 11.80 -2.23
CA TYR A 325 8.49 12.70 -1.71
C TYR A 325 8.26 13.88 -2.66
N VAL A 326 7.01 14.15 -3.02
CA VAL A 326 6.59 15.25 -3.88
C VAL A 326 6.10 16.43 -3.06
N GLY A 327 5.31 16.19 -2.02
CA GLY A 327 4.71 17.20 -1.19
C GLY A 327 3.39 16.74 -0.59
N VAL A 328 2.76 17.64 0.20
CA VAL A 328 1.35 17.49 0.61
C VAL A 328 0.49 18.18 -0.43
N ILE A 329 -0.32 17.41 -1.14
CA ILE A 329 -1.15 17.90 -2.25
C ILE A 329 -2.62 17.81 -1.88
N VAL A 330 -3.38 18.86 -2.22
CA VAL A 330 -4.85 18.88 -2.10
C VAL A 330 -5.45 18.02 -3.20
N LEU A 331 -6.12 16.95 -2.83
CA LEU A 331 -6.79 16.09 -3.78
C LEU A 331 -8.15 16.67 -4.24
N PRO A 332 -8.55 16.45 -5.51
CA PRO A 332 -9.78 16.98 -6.07
C PRO A 332 -11.03 16.54 -5.31
N LYS A 333 -12.14 17.29 -5.50
CA LYS A 333 -13.46 17.04 -4.92
C LYS A 333 -13.45 17.03 -3.39
N GLU A 334 -12.73 17.99 -2.78
CA GLU A 334 -12.68 18.18 -1.32
C GLU A 334 -12.23 16.94 -0.54
N PHE A 335 -11.42 16.10 -1.19
CA PHE A 335 -10.98 14.83 -0.58
C PHE A 335 -9.98 15.04 0.57
N GLY A 336 -9.36 16.21 0.65
CA GLY A 336 -8.37 16.61 1.65
C GLY A 336 -6.95 16.68 1.11
N SER A 337 -5.99 16.96 2.00
CA SER A 337 -4.57 17.11 1.68
C SER A 337 -3.79 15.87 2.11
N TYR A 338 -2.98 15.31 1.22
CA TYR A 338 -2.26 14.05 1.44
C TYR A 338 -0.81 14.13 0.97
N PRO A 339 0.11 13.48 1.68
CA PRO A 339 1.47 13.27 1.20
C PRO A 339 1.44 12.41 -0.07
N ILE A 340 2.12 12.89 -1.11
CA ILE A 340 2.23 12.21 -2.40
C ILE A 340 3.69 11.89 -2.69
N TYR A 341 3.91 10.75 -3.31
CA TYR A 341 5.23 10.22 -3.66
C TYR A 341 5.30 9.92 -5.15
N HIS A 342 6.44 10.24 -5.76
CA HIS A 342 6.76 9.85 -7.12
C HIS A 342 7.48 8.50 -7.08
N ILE A 343 6.94 7.51 -7.77
CA ILE A 343 7.54 6.18 -7.90
C ILE A 343 8.45 6.15 -9.12
N LYS A 344 9.71 5.72 -8.91
CA LYS A 344 10.75 5.65 -9.94
C LYS A 344 11.53 4.36 -9.87
N ARG A 345 12.17 3.94 -10.98
CA ARG A 345 13.23 2.94 -10.89
C ARG A 345 14.47 3.53 -10.23
N LYS A 346 15.20 2.73 -9.47
CA LYS A 346 16.46 3.16 -8.83
C LYS A 346 17.51 3.64 -9.84
N THR A 347 17.42 3.20 -11.09
CA THR A 347 18.29 3.61 -12.21
C THR A 347 17.92 4.96 -12.83
N GLU A 348 16.76 5.54 -12.47
CA GLU A 348 16.26 6.84 -12.98
C GLU A 348 16.58 8.00 -12.02
N ILE A 349 17.49 7.76 -11.05
CA ILE A 349 17.89 8.76 -10.07
C ILE A 349 19.17 9.41 -10.59
N GLU A 350 19.02 10.58 -11.16
CA GLU A 350 20.07 11.60 -11.32
C GLU A 350 19.69 12.90 -10.61
#